data_a2f935941ee3c4714fb438562ad57d55
#
_entry.id   a2f935941ee3c4714fb438562ad57d55
#
_cell.length_a   1.000
_cell.length_b   1.000
_cell.length_c   1.000
_cell.angle_alpha   90.00
_cell.angle_beta   90.00
_cell.angle_gamma   90.00
#
_symmetry.space_group_name_H-M   'P 1'
#
loop_
_entity.id
_entity.type
_entity.pdbx_description
1 polymer ?
#
loop_
_entity_poly.entity_id
_entity_poly.type
_entity_poly.pdbx_seq_one_letter_code
_entity_poly.pdbx_strand_id
1 'polypeptide(L)'
;MARTENESKRDRLGIGTSYRRGSSQDLGRKSEIGTVLGGQVWMVKPDKNAKTANPCLWMESGVVAFKNCNNFYDCTTCKYDLGMNKKVENGKQLSWQDAMRKRPSMDRTCRHSLTNRIAKRTCAYDYECSTCDFDQFFEDVWSTKTKTIPNETQQVKGFDMPVGYYFHNGHTWARIESGGYIRVGMDDFSLKLLGKADAFDLPLMGKELGQNNPGWGLKRKENLADVLSPVDGVIVDVNPKLCERPDIANREPYGEGWLFTVRTPNIKGTAKKLMAEAESLEWINGEITTLENMIEDVAGPMAADGGFLAEDIYGNLPSLGWNSLTKTFLKT
;
A
#
# COMPACT_ATOMS: atom_id res chain seq x y z
N MET A 1 -32.15 25.62 -36.67
CA MET A 1 -31.71 24.28 -37.13
C MET A 1 -30.22 24.15 -36.92
N ALA A 2 -29.80 23.68 -35.74
CA ALA A 2 -28.42 23.28 -35.45
C ALA A 2 -28.46 22.46 -34.15
N ARG A 3 -28.91 21.25 -34.26
CA ARG A 3 -28.73 20.17 -33.24
C ARG A 3 -28.62 18.90 -34.08
N THR A 4 -27.45 18.28 -34.11
CA THR A 4 -27.17 16.88 -34.44
C THR A 4 -25.73 16.70 -34.97
N GLU A 5 -24.70 17.00 -34.18
CA GLU A 5 -23.33 16.57 -34.53
C GLU A 5 -22.44 16.19 -33.33
N ASN A 6 -22.98 16.05 -32.13
CA ASN A 6 -22.16 15.81 -30.98
C ASN A 6 -22.40 14.45 -30.27
N GLU A 7 -23.21 13.57 -30.84
CA GLU A 7 -23.47 12.23 -30.27
C GLU A 7 -22.61 11.09 -30.84
N SER A 8 -21.92 11.34 -31.97
CA SER A 8 -21.21 10.27 -32.70
C SER A 8 -19.80 9.93 -32.22
N LYS A 9 -19.27 10.63 -31.25
CA LYS A 9 -17.89 10.36 -30.74
C LYS A 9 -17.81 9.58 -29.43
N ARG A 10 -18.93 9.34 -28.74
CA ARG A 10 -18.96 8.62 -27.47
C ARG A 10 -19.00 7.10 -27.58
N ASP A 11 -19.43 6.56 -28.70
CA ASP A 11 -19.64 5.11 -28.86
C ASP A 11 -18.42 4.31 -29.31
N ARG A 12 -17.26 4.96 -29.56
CA ARG A 12 -16.05 4.26 -30.01
C ARG A 12 -15.13 3.75 -28.90
N LEU A 13 -15.40 4.08 -27.63
CA LEU A 13 -14.50 3.68 -26.53
C LEU A 13 -14.98 2.47 -25.74
N GLY A 14 -16.11 1.85 -26.09
CA GLY A 14 -16.56 0.60 -25.44
C GLY A 14 -16.70 0.69 -23.91
N ILE A 15 -16.92 1.90 -23.37
CA ILE A 15 -17.03 2.14 -21.93
C ILE A 15 -18.50 2.07 -21.57
N GLY A 16 -18.97 0.87 -21.28
CA GLY A 16 -20.32 0.67 -20.74
C GLY A 16 -20.42 1.29 -19.35
N THR A 17 -20.90 2.53 -19.26
CA THR A 17 -21.30 3.14 -18.01
C THR A 17 -22.65 2.60 -17.57
N SER A 18 -22.70 1.46 -16.88
CA SER A 18 -23.91 1.05 -16.17
C SER A 18 -23.92 1.66 -14.78
N TYR A 19 -24.46 2.85 -14.64
CA TYR A 19 -24.81 3.45 -13.37
C TYR A 19 -26.09 2.77 -12.87
N ARG A 20 -26.00 1.80 -11.97
CA ARG A 20 -27.13 1.37 -11.16
C ARG A 20 -27.12 2.20 -9.87
N ARG A 21 -28.07 3.14 -9.75
CA ARG A 21 -28.45 3.70 -8.44
C ARG A 21 -29.01 2.55 -7.61
N GLY A 22 -28.25 2.10 -6.61
CA GLY A 22 -28.74 1.17 -5.59
C GLY A 22 -29.78 1.89 -4.72
N SER A 23 -30.98 1.31 -4.62
CA SER A 23 -31.97 1.70 -3.62
C SER A 23 -31.46 1.34 -2.21
N SER A 24 -31.81 2.14 -1.22
CA SER A 24 -31.39 2.11 0.18
C SER A 24 -31.87 0.91 1.02
N GLN A 25 -31.92 -0.30 0.46
CA GLN A 25 -32.44 -1.50 1.16
C GLN A 25 -31.51 -2.71 1.17
N ASP A 26 -30.23 -2.60 0.79
CA ASP A 26 -29.27 -3.70 0.85
C ASP A 26 -28.21 -3.47 1.96
N LEU A 27 -28.68 -3.36 3.21
CA LEU A 27 -27.83 -3.42 4.41
C LEU A 27 -27.49 -4.87 4.75
N GLY A 28 -26.65 -5.53 3.95
CA GLY A 28 -26.28 -6.92 4.22
C GLY A 28 -25.25 -7.56 3.29
N ARG A 29 -24.92 -6.94 2.15
CA ARG A 29 -23.85 -7.40 1.28
C ARG A 29 -22.58 -6.60 1.57
N LYS A 30 -21.49 -7.29 1.89
CA LYS A 30 -20.13 -6.70 1.91
C LYS A 30 -19.95 -5.99 0.59
N SER A 31 -19.86 -4.65 0.63
CA SER A 31 -19.73 -3.79 -0.53
C SER A 31 -18.49 -4.18 -1.31
N GLU A 32 -18.65 -4.55 -2.57
CA GLU A 32 -17.55 -4.60 -3.52
C GLU A 32 -17.01 -3.18 -3.66
N ILE A 33 -15.78 -2.97 -3.23
CA ILE A 33 -15.18 -1.64 -3.15
C ILE A 33 -14.72 -1.26 -4.57
N GLY A 34 -15.40 -0.30 -5.17
CA GLY A 34 -14.98 0.34 -6.41
C GLY A 34 -13.95 1.43 -6.11
N THR A 35 -12.90 1.54 -6.91
CA THR A 35 -11.90 2.59 -6.81
C THR A 35 -11.81 3.43 -8.06
N VAL A 36 -11.42 4.70 -7.92
CA VAL A 36 -11.27 5.64 -9.04
C VAL A 36 -9.79 5.72 -9.40
N LEU A 37 -9.45 5.20 -10.58
CA LEU A 37 -8.12 5.31 -11.19
C LEU A 37 -8.26 6.07 -12.51
N GLY A 38 -7.52 7.16 -12.68
CA GLY A 38 -7.59 7.96 -13.91
C GLY A 38 -8.99 8.51 -14.24
N GLY A 39 -9.83 8.81 -13.23
CA GLY A 39 -11.21 9.28 -13.39
C GLY A 39 -12.24 8.18 -13.68
N GLN A 40 -11.84 6.92 -13.72
CA GLN A 40 -12.74 5.76 -13.91
C GLN A 40 -12.84 4.93 -12.64
N VAL A 41 -14.02 4.36 -12.38
CA VAL A 41 -14.26 3.47 -11.23
C VAL A 41 -13.90 2.04 -11.61
N TRP A 42 -13.02 1.42 -10.87
CA TRP A 42 -12.59 0.03 -11.04
C TRP A 42 -12.94 -0.79 -9.81
N MET A 43 -13.44 -1.99 -10.05
CA MET A 43 -13.75 -2.95 -8.99
C MET A 43 -12.46 -3.69 -8.60
N VAL A 44 -12.02 -3.52 -7.36
CA VAL A 44 -10.90 -4.27 -6.80
C VAL A 44 -11.43 -5.54 -6.17
N LYS A 45 -10.81 -6.68 -6.48
CA LYS A 45 -11.15 -7.93 -5.79
C LYS A 45 -10.72 -7.81 -4.33
N PRO A 46 -11.64 -7.96 -3.37
CA PRO A 46 -11.21 -8.18 -1.99
C PRO A 46 -10.39 -9.46 -1.95
N ASP A 47 -9.18 -9.39 -1.43
CA ASP A 47 -8.36 -10.58 -1.24
C ASP A 47 -9.02 -11.46 -0.18
N LYS A 48 -9.71 -12.52 -0.63
CA LYS A 48 -10.31 -13.51 0.29
C LYS A 48 -9.28 -14.54 0.78
N ASN A 49 -8.06 -14.55 0.17
CA ASN A 49 -6.99 -15.48 0.51
C ASN A 49 -5.62 -14.82 0.26
N ALA A 50 -5.16 -13.99 1.19
CA ALA A 50 -3.80 -13.41 1.17
C ALA A 50 -2.66 -14.45 1.13
N LYS A 51 -2.99 -15.73 1.14
CA LYS A 51 -2.06 -16.87 1.04
C LYS A 51 -1.96 -17.48 -0.35
N THR A 52 -2.73 -17.02 -1.33
CA THR A 52 -2.60 -17.51 -2.70
C THR A 52 -1.44 -16.79 -3.37
N ALA A 53 -0.49 -17.61 -3.77
CA ALA A 53 0.70 -17.21 -4.51
C ALA A 53 0.38 -16.18 -5.61
N ASN A 54 1.14 -15.10 -5.66
CA ASN A 54 1.05 -14.08 -6.69
C ASN A 54 1.39 -14.69 -8.06
N PRO A 55 0.43 -14.99 -8.95
CA PRO A 55 0.70 -15.65 -10.20
C PRO A 55 1.48 -14.73 -11.14
N CYS A 56 2.54 -15.24 -11.76
CA CYS A 56 3.29 -14.50 -12.76
C CYS A 56 2.45 -14.31 -14.04
N LEU A 57 2.59 -13.16 -14.70
CA LEU A 57 1.92 -12.85 -15.96
C LEU A 57 2.15 -13.93 -17.03
N TRP A 58 3.37 -14.48 -17.13
CA TRP A 58 3.72 -15.56 -18.04
C TRP A 58 2.98 -16.87 -17.73
N MET A 59 2.66 -17.13 -16.47
CA MET A 59 1.86 -18.27 -16.05
C MET A 59 0.37 -18.06 -16.37
N GLU A 60 -0.17 -16.92 -16.01
CA GLU A 60 -1.58 -16.61 -16.25
C GLU A 60 -1.93 -16.50 -17.74
N SER A 61 -0.96 -16.12 -18.57
CA SER A 61 -1.11 -16.16 -20.03
C SER A 61 -1.04 -17.60 -20.62
N GLY A 62 -0.63 -18.60 -19.82
CA GLY A 62 -0.49 -20.00 -20.24
C GLY A 62 0.80 -20.31 -20.99
N VAL A 63 1.78 -19.40 -20.98
CA VAL A 63 3.08 -19.60 -21.65
C VAL A 63 3.99 -20.50 -20.83
N VAL A 64 3.89 -20.46 -19.51
CA VAL A 64 4.62 -21.34 -18.58
C VAL A 64 3.65 -22.04 -17.64
N ALA A 65 3.98 -23.27 -17.22
CA ALA A 65 3.08 -24.09 -16.39
C ALA A 65 2.96 -23.57 -14.95
N PHE A 66 4.07 -23.12 -14.37
CA PHE A 66 4.09 -22.64 -13.01
C PHE A 66 5.18 -21.57 -12.82
N LYS A 67 4.77 -20.42 -12.30
CA LYS A 67 5.67 -19.34 -11.88
C LYS A 67 4.90 -18.35 -10.99
N ASN A 68 5.42 -18.12 -9.80
CA ASN A 68 4.96 -17.02 -8.94
C ASN A 68 5.76 -15.76 -9.21
N CYS A 69 5.11 -14.62 -9.14
CA CYS A 69 5.76 -13.33 -9.20
C CYS A 69 6.43 -13.04 -7.85
N ASN A 70 7.71 -12.70 -7.90
CA ASN A 70 8.50 -12.25 -6.75
C ASN A 70 9.10 -10.85 -6.99
N ASN A 71 8.59 -10.11 -7.98
CA ASN A 71 9.03 -8.76 -8.32
C ASN A 71 7.86 -7.78 -8.40
N PHE A 72 6.80 -8.01 -7.63
CA PHE A 72 5.62 -7.14 -7.47
C PHE A 72 5.02 -6.66 -8.78
N TYR A 73 5.11 -7.50 -9.81
CA TYR A 73 4.63 -7.22 -11.16
C TYR A 73 5.36 -6.06 -11.88
N ASP A 74 6.47 -5.58 -11.32
CA ASP A 74 7.41 -4.74 -12.06
C ASP A 74 8.20 -5.61 -13.05
N CYS A 75 7.59 -5.84 -14.22
CA CYS A 75 8.19 -6.65 -15.27
C CYS A 75 9.41 -5.96 -15.90
N THR A 76 9.51 -4.64 -15.80
CA THR A 76 10.60 -3.86 -16.42
C THR A 76 11.96 -4.14 -15.79
N THR A 77 12.00 -4.37 -14.47
CA THR A 77 13.21 -4.74 -13.72
C THR A 77 13.34 -6.24 -13.46
N CYS A 78 12.35 -7.04 -13.88
CA CYS A 78 12.29 -8.46 -13.58
C CYS A 78 13.29 -9.28 -14.44
N LYS A 79 14.27 -9.89 -13.79
CA LYS A 79 15.26 -10.78 -14.48
C LYS A 79 14.62 -11.94 -15.21
N TYR A 80 13.49 -12.48 -14.68
CA TYR A 80 12.76 -13.56 -15.33
C TYR A 80 12.08 -13.07 -16.60
N ASP A 81 11.40 -11.93 -16.55
CA ASP A 81 10.73 -11.32 -17.71
C ASP A 81 11.74 -10.99 -18.82
N LEU A 82 12.86 -10.35 -18.46
CA LEU A 82 13.95 -10.06 -19.39
C LEU A 82 14.50 -11.34 -20.06
N GLY A 83 14.65 -12.43 -19.29
CA GLY A 83 15.08 -13.71 -19.82
C GLY A 83 14.07 -14.37 -20.77
N MET A 84 12.78 -14.23 -20.48
CA MET A 84 11.70 -14.72 -21.33
C MET A 84 11.58 -13.91 -22.63
N ASN A 85 11.68 -12.58 -22.55
CA ASN A 85 11.65 -11.70 -23.73
C ASN A 85 12.82 -12.00 -24.69
N LYS A 86 14.03 -12.27 -24.18
CA LYS A 86 15.15 -12.76 -25.02
C LYS A 86 14.85 -14.07 -25.73
N LYS A 87 14.10 -15.00 -25.11
CA LYS A 87 13.69 -16.23 -25.78
C LYS A 87 12.65 -15.98 -26.87
N VAL A 88 11.75 -15.00 -26.65
CA VAL A 88 10.77 -14.55 -27.66
C VAL A 88 11.48 -13.95 -28.86
N GLU A 89 12.41 -13.02 -28.65
CA GLU A 89 13.22 -12.38 -29.70
C GLU A 89 13.98 -13.42 -30.54
N ASN A 90 14.47 -14.48 -29.91
CA ASN A 90 15.15 -15.59 -30.58
C ASN A 90 14.20 -16.63 -31.20
N GLY A 91 12.88 -16.38 -31.22
CA GLY A 91 11.86 -17.29 -31.77
C GLY A 91 11.70 -18.61 -31.01
N LYS A 92 12.28 -18.73 -29.80
CA LYS A 92 12.25 -19.98 -29.00
C LYS A 92 11.02 -20.06 -28.09
N GLN A 93 10.28 -18.95 -27.93
CA GLN A 93 9.15 -18.87 -27.03
C GLN A 93 8.11 -17.90 -27.57
N LEU A 94 6.81 -18.18 -27.31
CA LEU A 94 5.73 -17.25 -27.59
C LEU A 94 5.72 -16.15 -26.52
N SER A 95 5.46 -14.91 -26.91
CA SER A 95 5.25 -13.84 -25.96
C SER A 95 3.94 -14.04 -25.18
N TRP A 96 3.87 -13.52 -23.95
CA TRP A 96 2.62 -13.58 -23.20
C TRP A 96 1.51 -12.74 -23.88
N GLN A 97 1.86 -11.65 -24.55
CA GLN A 97 0.94 -10.83 -25.34
C GLN A 97 0.33 -11.64 -26.49
N ASP A 98 1.17 -12.35 -27.26
CA ASP A 98 0.71 -13.15 -28.38
C ASP A 98 -0.11 -14.36 -27.93
N ALA A 99 0.23 -14.94 -26.78
CA ALA A 99 -0.58 -15.99 -26.17
C ALA A 99 -1.99 -15.47 -25.84
N MET A 100 -2.07 -14.26 -25.30
CA MET A 100 -3.35 -13.63 -24.98
C MET A 100 -4.12 -13.18 -26.23
N ARG A 101 -3.44 -12.67 -27.25
CA ARG A 101 -4.07 -12.27 -28.55
C ARG A 101 -4.76 -13.45 -29.25
N LYS A 102 -4.26 -14.68 -29.04
CA LYS A 102 -4.87 -15.90 -29.57
C LYS A 102 -6.19 -16.28 -28.90
N ARG A 103 -6.50 -15.72 -27.74
CA ARG A 103 -7.77 -15.97 -27.03
C ARG A 103 -8.93 -15.20 -27.68
N PRO A 104 -10.18 -15.70 -27.57
CA PRO A 104 -11.36 -14.93 -27.98
C PRO A 104 -11.36 -13.55 -27.30
N SER A 105 -11.89 -12.54 -27.97
CA SER A 105 -11.87 -11.13 -27.48
C SER A 105 -12.46 -10.97 -26.08
N MET A 106 -13.48 -11.74 -25.73
CA MET A 106 -14.10 -11.72 -24.40
C MET A 106 -13.19 -12.26 -23.29
N ASP A 107 -12.20 -13.10 -23.65
CA ASP A 107 -11.25 -13.74 -22.72
C ASP A 107 -9.89 -13.03 -22.70
N ARG A 108 -9.75 -11.95 -23.44
CA ARG A 108 -8.53 -11.11 -23.46
C ARG A 108 -8.47 -10.24 -22.21
N THR A 109 -8.14 -10.85 -21.09
CA THR A 109 -8.06 -10.18 -19.81
C THR A 109 -6.85 -9.25 -19.72
N CYS A 110 -7.05 -8.02 -19.22
CA CYS A 110 -5.98 -7.04 -19.00
C CYS A 110 -4.86 -7.61 -18.09
N ARG A 111 -3.58 -7.24 -18.35
CA ARG A 111 -2.43 -7.72 -17.57
C ARG A 111 -2.61 -7.49 -16.07
N HIS A 112 -3.19 -6.37 -15.66
CA HIS A 112 -3.43 -6.05 -14.25
C HIS A 112 -4.51 -6.93 -13.60
N SER A 113 -5.49 -7.39 -14.40
CA SER A 113 -6.50 -8.36 -13.93
C SER A 113 -5.96 -9.79 -13.91
N LEU A 114 -5.10 -10.17 -14.87
CA LEU A 114 -4.41 -11.46 -14.86
C LEU A 114 -3.58 -11.64 -13.60
N THR A 115 -2.97 -10.58 -13.14
CA THR A 115 -2.13 -10.56 -11.93
C THR A 115 -2.94 -10.33 -10.64
N ASN A 116 -4.26 -10.39 -10.69
CA ASN A 116 -5.18 -10.18 -9.57
C ASN A 116 -5.08 -8.81 -8.87
N ARG A 117 -4.44 -7.81 -9.49
CA ARG A 117 -4.30 -6.46 -8.94
C ARG A 117 -5.60 -5.67 -9.00
N ILE A 118 -6.43 -5.94 -10.01
CA ILE A 118 -7.75 -5.33 -10.20
C ILE A 118 -8.82 -6.38 -10.51
N ALA A 119 -10.10 -5.99 -10.43
CA ALA A 119 -11.20 -6.80 -10.89
C ALA A 119 -11.11 -7.10 -12.40
N LYS A 120 -11.91 -8.06 -12.91
CA LYS A 120 -11.87 -8.48 -14.30
C LYS A 120 -12.09 -7.30 -15.26
N ARG A 121 -11.10 -7.05 -16.10
CA ARG A 121 -11.13 -6.04 -17.18
C ARG A 121 -10.66 -6.69 -18.47
N THR A 122 -11.40 -6.48 -19.56
CA THR A 122 -10.98 -6.91 -20.91
C THR A 122 -9.99 -5.89 -21.48
N CYS A 123 -8.92 -6.38 -22.14
CA CYS A 123 -7.96 -5.52 -22.81
C CYS A 123 -8.57 -4.90 -24.07
N ALA A 124 -8.56 -3.56 -24.17
CA ALA A 124 -9.06 -2.82 -25.34
C ALA A 124 -7.94 -2.37 -26.29
N TYR A 125 -6.67 -2.56 -25.90
CA TYR A 125 -5.50 -2.06 -26.62
C TYR A 125 -4.63 -3.18 -27.20
N ASP A 126 -5.19 -4.36 -27.39
CA ASP A 126 -4.51 -5.54 -27.95
C ASP A 126 -3.13 -5.83 -27.32
N TYR A 127 -3.01 -5.54 -26.02
CA TYR A 127 -1.78 -5.65 -25.20
C TYR A 127 -0.64 -4.70 -25.60
N GLU A 128 -0.95 -3.63 -26.35
CA GLU A 128 -0.03 -2.50 -26.55
C GLU A 128 -0.05 -1.60 -25.29
N CYS A 129 0.53 -2.10 -24.22
CA CYS A 129 0.47 -1.46 -22.90
C CYS A 129 1.15 -0.09 -22.89
N SER A 130 2.19 0.12 -23.71
CA SER A 130 2.90 1.39 -23.84
C SER A 130 2.04 2.55 -24.34
N THR A 131 0.92 2.29 -25.00
CA THR A 131 -0.02 3.30 -25.48
C THR A 131 -1.36 3.30 -24.73
N CYS A 132 -1.48 2.47 -23.71
CA CYS A 132 -2.68 2.31 -22.92
C CYS A 132 -2.70 3.30 -21.75
N ASP A 133 -3.62 4.28 -21.75
CA ASP A 133 -3.76 5.27 -20.68
C ASP A 133 -3.91 4.64 -19.29
N PHE A 134 -4.60 3.51 -19.23
CA PHE A 134 -4.76 2.78 -17.97
C PHE A 134 -3.44 2.18 -17.48
N ASP A 135 -2.63 1.67 -18.39
CA ASP A 135 -1.32 1.11 -18.08
C ASP A 135 -0.33 2.21 -17.72
N GLN A 136 -0.32 3.30 -18.49
CA GLN A 136 0.52 4.48 -18.24
C GLN A 136 0.24 5.07 -16.85
N PHE A 137 -1.01 5.07 -16.40
CA PHE A 137 -1.35 5.50 -15.04
C PHE A 137 -0.59 4.69 -13.99
N PHE A 138 -0.51 3.36 -14.14
CA PHE A 138 0.25 2.51 -13.22
C PHE A 138 1.76 2.76 -13.32
N GLU A 139 2.29 2.95 -14.53
CA GLU A 139 3.71 3.25 -14.75
C GLU A 139 4.08 4.63 -14.15
N ASP A 140 3.23 5.65 -14.30
CA ASP A 140 3.44 6.98 -13.73
C ASP A 140 3.47 6.95 -12.20
N VAL A 141 2.60 6.17 -11.57
CA VAL A 141 2.60 5.94 -10.11
C VAL A 141 3.92 5.28 -9.67
N TRP A 142 4.42 4.30 -10.44
CA TRP A 142 5.69 3.63 -10.15
C TRP A 142 6.92 4.49 -10.44
N SER A 143 6.87 5.35 -11.46
CA SER A 143 7.98 6.22 -11.86
C SER A 143 8.15 7.43 -10.93
N THR A 144 7.14 7.81 -10.18
CA THR A 144 7.24 8.79 -9.09
C THR A 144 8.05 8.21 -7.91
N LYS A 145 9.19 7.59 -8.21
CA LYS A 145 10.24 7.31 -7.22
C LYS A 145 10.69 8.66 -6.69
N THR A 146 10.04 9.09 -5.64
CA THR A 146 10.41 10.29 -4.91
C THR A 146 11.88 10.16 -4.56
N LYS A 147 12.70 11.08 -5.08
CA LYS A 147 14.06 11.29 -4.56
C LYS A 147 13.87 11.48 -3.05
N THR A 148 14.45 10.61 -2.26
CA THR A 148 14.53 10.79 -0.81
C THR A 148 15.22 12.12 -0.58
N ILE A 149 14.45 13.15 -0.27
CA ILE A 149 15.02 14.42 0.22
C ILE A 149 15.49 14.09 1.63
N PRO A 150 16.76 14.35 1.98
CA PRO A 150 17.20 14.19 3.35
C PRO A 150 16.30 15.03 4.24
N ASN A 151 15.54 14.40 5.12
CA ASN A 151 14.66 15.12 6.02
C ASN A 151 15.48 15.53 7.25
N GLU A 152 15.32 16.76 7.66
CA GLU A 152 15.77 17.19 8.97
C GLU A 152 14.97 16.38 10.01
N THR A 153 15.67 15.69 10.89
CA THR A 153 15.08 14.81 11.90
C THR A 153 15.40 15.36 13.28
N GLN A 154 14.39 15.52 14.11
CA GLN A 154 14.52 15.84 15.52
C GLN A 154 14.45 14.54 16.34
N GLN A 155 15.18 14.47 17.45
CA GLN A 155 15.12 13.35 18.34
C GLN A 155 14.42 13.70 19.66
N VAL A 156 13.49 12.84 20.08
CA VAL A 156 12.81 12.93 21.37
C VAL A 156 13.10 11.66 22.16
N LYS A 157 13.92 11.73 23.19
CA LYS A 157 14.31 10.59 24.04
C LYS A 157 14.74 9.34 23.24
N GLY A 158 15.47 9.52 22.13
CA GLY A 158 15.98 8.44 21.30
C GLY A 158 15.04 7.98 20.16
N PHE A 159 13.88 8.62 20.01
CA PHE A 159 12.98 8.38 18.87
C PHE A 159 13.10 9.49 17.84
N ASP A 160 13.13 9.09 16.59
CA ASP A 160 13.28 10.00 15.44
C ASP A 160 11.93 10.57 14.99
N MET A 161 11.89 11.90 14.85
CA MET A 161 10.70 12.65 14.39
C MET A 161 11.11 13.58 13.24
N PRO A 162 10.85 13.19 11.97
CA PRO A 162 11.24 14.02 10.83
C PRO A 162 10.34 15.24 10.67
N VAL A 163 10.94 16.35 10.25
CA VAL A 163 10.23 17.59 9.94
C VAL A 163 9.45 17.44 8.63
N GLY A 164 8.23 18.00 8.57
CA GLY A 164 7.38 17.98 7.39
C GLY A 164 6.54 16.71 7.24
N TYR A 165 6.47 15.88 8.26
CA TYR A 165 5.57 14.75 8.36
C TYR A 165 4.37 15.08 9.26
N TYR A 166 3.28 14.37 9.02
CA TYR A 166 2.08 14.37 9.84
C TYR A 166 1.99 13.04 10.57
N PHE A 167 1.57 13.05 11.83
CA PHE A 167 1.49 11.87 12.67
C PHE A 167 0.07 11.59 13.12
N HIS A 168 -0.25 10.32 13.22
CA HIS A 168 -1.53 9.81 13.67
C HIS A 168 -1.35 9.16 15.05
N ASN A 169 -2.37 9.25 15.90
CA ASN A 169 -2.34 8.69 17.26
C ASN A 169 -2.19 7.16 17.35
N GLY A 170 -2.33 6.45 16.23
CA GLY A 170 -2.03 5.02 16.08
C GLY A 170 -0.62 4.75 15.55
N HIS A 171 0.33 5.66 15.75
CA HIS A 171 1.75 5.53 15.40
C HIS A 171 2.01 5.25 13.93
N THR A 172 1.29 5.96 13.08
CA THR A 172 1.51 5.99 11.64
C THR A 172 1.79 7.40 11.18
N TRP A 173 2.60 7.54 10.16
CA TRP A 173 2.89 8.84 9.58
C TRP A 173 2.33 8.99 8.18
N ALA A 174 2.08 10.22 7.80
CA ALA A 174 1.65 10.64 6.47
C ALA A 174 2.56 11.75 5.96
N ARG A 175 3.10 11.62 4.75
CA ARG A 175 3.85 12.67 4.05
C ARG A 175 3.10 13.07 2.81
N ILE A 176 2.74 14.35 2.72
CA ILE A 176 2.07 14.92 1.54
C ILE A 176 3.09 15.07 0.43
N GLU A 177 2.77 14.50 -0.74
CA GLU A 177 3.58 14.59 -1.94
C GLU A 177 2.86 15.40 -3.03
N SER A 178 3.55 15.74 -4.11
CA SER A 178 2.96 16.46 -5.23
C SER A 178 1.82 15.66 -5.89
N GLY A 179 0.86 16.34 -6.50
CA GLY A 179 -0.23 15.69 -7.24
C GLY A 179 -1.35 15.08 -6.40
N GLY A 180 -1.42 15.39 -5.10
CA GLY A 180 -2.51 14.88 -4.24
C GLY A 180 -2.23 13.50 -3.67
N TYR A 181 -0.98 13.06 -3.70
CA TYR A 181 -0.54 11.80 -3.13
C TYR A 181 -0.09 11.98 -1.68
N ILE A 182 -0.33 10.97 -0.87
CA ILE A 182 0.13 10.91 0.51
C ILE A 182 0.85 9.58 0.69
N ARG A 183 2.12 9.63 1.07
CA ARG A 183 2.89 8.44 1.44
C ARG A 183 2.65 8.14 2.91
N VAL A 184 2.53 6.86 3.24
CA VAL A 184 2.18 6.37 4.57
C VAL A 184 3.21 5.36 5.04
N GLY A 185 3.52 5.39 6.34
CA GLY A 185 4.36 4.40 7.01
C GLY A 185 4.08 4.34 8.51
N MET A 186 4.83 3.52 9.22
CA MET A 186 4.84 3.47 10.68
C MET A 186 5.98 4.35 11.22
N ASP A 187 5.77 4.97 12.37
CA ASP A 187 6.79 5.81 12.98
C ASP A 187 7.89 4.99 13.69
N ASP A 188 8.99 5.64 13.99
CA ASP A 188 10.14 5.03 14.64
C ASP A 188 9.78 4.48 16.04
N PHE A 189 8.85 5.14 16.75
CA PHE A 189 8.38 4.69 18.05
C PHE A 189 7.70 3.32 17.97
N SER A 190 6.70 3.16 17.12
CA SER A 190 5.96 1.89 16.99
C SER A 190 6.85 0.75 16.48
N LEU A 191 7.78 1.06 15.59
CA LEU A 191 8.71 0.07 15.05
C LEU A 191 9.74 -0.39 16.10
N LYS A 192 10.25 0.50 16.94
CA LYS A 192 11.10 0.15 18.09
C LYS A 192 10.30 -0.54 19.19
N LEU A 193 9.06 -0.12 19.43
CA LEU A 193 8.17 -0.72 20.42
C LEU A 193 7.86 -2.18 20.09
N LEU A 194 7.38 -2.43 18.90
CA LEU A 194 6.96 -3.76 18.45
C LEU A 194 8.12 -4.63 17.98
N GLY A 195 9.25 -3.98 17.63
CA GLY A 195 10.42 -4.61 17.06
C GLY A 195 10.22 -5.06 15.61
N LYS A 196 11.12 -5.92 15.15
CA LYS A 196 11.21 -6.32 13.75
C LYS A 196 10.01 -7.17 13.32
N ALA A 197 9.28 -6.70 12.32
CA ALA A 197 8.19 -7.47 11.73
C ALA A 197 8.73 -8.61 10.85
N ASP A 198 8.05 -9.75 10.86
CA ASP A 198 8.30 -10.85 9.93
C ASP A 198 7.57 -10.62 8.60
N ALA A 199 6.42 -9.92 8.64
CA ALA A 199 5.65 -9.56 7.46
C ALA A 199 4.72 -8.37 7.73
N PHE A 200 4.40 -7.63 6.67
CA PHE A 200 3.29 -6.68 6.63
C PHE A 200 2.20 -7.22 5.72
N ASP A 201 0.95 -7.24 6.20
CA ASP A 201 -0.23 -7.54 5.40
C ASP A 201 -0.74 -6.22 4.80
N LEU A 202 -0.11 -5.81 3.70
CA LEU A 202 -0.37 -4.53 3.05
C LEU A 202 -1.61 -4.60 2.16
N PRO A 203 -2.38 -3.50 2.08
CA PRO A 203 -3.56 -3.45 1.24
C PRO A 203 -3.19 -3.47 -0.24
N LEU A 204 -4.07 -4.05 -1.06
CA LEU A 204 -3.89 -4.05 -2.51
C LEU A 204 -4.06 -2.65 -3.11
N MET A 205 -3.36 -2.38 -4.21
CA MET A 205 -3.59 -1.18 -5.02
C MET A 205 -5.06 -1.10 -5.44
N GLY A 206 -5.60 0.11 -5.37
CA GLY A 206 -6.99 0.38 -5.68
C GLY A 206 -7.98 0.09 -4.54
N LYS A 207 -7.53 -0.42 -3.39
CA LYS A 207 -8.35 -0.52 -2.19
C LYS A 207 -8.60 0.87 -1.63
N GLU A 208 -9.82 1.14 -1.19
CA GLU A 208 -10.17 2.36 -0.47
C GLU A 208 -9.86 2.18 1.02
N LEU A 209 -9.25 3.19 1.61
CA LEU A 209 -9.00 3.30 3.05
C LEU A 209 -9.83 4.42 3.66
N GLY A 210 -10.32 4.17 4.87
CA GLY A 210 -10.91 5.20 5.74
C GLY A 210 -9.95 5.57 6.86
N GLN A 211 -9.79 6.87 7.12
CA GLN A 211 -8.99 7.37 8.24
C GLN A 211 -9.54 6.83 9.57
N ASN A 212 -8.68 6.44 10.50
CA ASN A 212 -9.00 5.78 11.78
C ASN A 212 -9.59 4.36 11.65
N ASN A 213 -9.62 3.77 10.48
CA ASN A 213 -10.03 2.37 10.31
C ASN A 213 -8.81 1.47 10.12
N PRO A 214 -8.88 0.18 10.48
CA PRO A 214 -7.81 -0.76 10.18
C PRO A 214 -7.49 -0.77 8.69
N GLY A 215 -6.25 -0.44 8.35
CA GLY A 215 -5.77 -0.31 6.97
C GLY A 215 -4.92 -1.48 6.51
N TRP A 216 -4.09 -1.99 7.41
CA TRP A 216 -3.15 -3.10 7.16
C TRP A 216 -2.82 -3.82 8.46
N GLY A 217 -2.05 -4.91 8.37
CA GLY A 217 -1.60 -5.69 9.51
C GLY A 217 -0.07 -5.80 9.59
N LEU A 218 0.44 -6.00 10.80
CA LEU A 218 1.82 -6.35 11.10
C LEU A 218 1.84 -7.73 11.76
N LYS A 219 2.74 -8.60 11.29
CA LYS A 219 2.97 -9.92 11.87
C LYS A 219 4.37 -10.02 12.46
N ARG A 220 4.46 -10.51 13.70
CA ARG A 220 5.69 -10.88 14.36
C ARG A 220 5.53 -12.20 15.10
N LYS A 221 6.19 -13.26 14.61
CA LYS A 221 6.00 -14.65 15.07
C LYS A 221 4.52 -15.02 15.06
N GLU A 222 3.95 -15.38 16.19
CA GLU A 222 2.52 -15.69 16.35
C GLU A 222 1.66 -14.47 16.63
N ASN A 223 2.26 -13.29 16.82
CA ASN A 223 1.56 -12.07 17.14
C ASN A 223 1.14 -11.34 15.89
N LEU A 224 -0.09 -10.83 15.90
CA LEU A 224 -0.68 -10.01 14.86
C LEU A 224 -1.11 -8.67 15.46
N ALA A 225 -0.96 -7.60 14.70
CA ALA A 225 -1.50 -6.29 15.04
C ALA A 225 -2.17 -5.68 13.82
N ASP A 226 -3.37 -5.17 14.00
CA ASP A 226 -4.00 -4.28 13.04
C ASP A 226 -3.46 -2.86 13.23
N VAL A 227 -3.33 -2.11 12.16
CA VAL A 227 -2.83 -0.73 12.19
C VAL A 227 -3.82 0.20 11.52
N LEU A 228 -4.11 1.32 12.17
CA LEU A 228 -5.07 2.29 11.69
C LEU A 228 -4.51 3.14 10.55
N SER A 229 -5.34 3.38 9.55
CA SER A 229 -4.97 4.29 8.46
C SER A 229 -4.95 5.74 8.93
N PRO A 230 -3.87 6.49 8.70
CA PRO A 230 -3.81 7.91 9.02
C PRO A 230 -4.61 8.77 8.04
N VAL A 231 -5.05 8.23 6.92
CA VAL A 231 -5.64 9.00 5.83
C VAL A 231 -6.83 8.29 5.17
N ASP A 232 -7.73 9.09 4.60
CA ASP A 232 -8.77 8.61 3.67
C ASP A 232 -8.21 8.59 2.24
N GLY A 233 -8.65 7.63 1.44
CA GLY A 233 -8.38 7.63 0.01
C GLY A 233 -8.14 6.25 -0.58
N VAL A 234 -7.61 6.23 -1.80
CA VAL A 234 -7.40 5.02 -2.59
C VAL A 234 -5.92 4.71 -2.68
N ILE A 235 -5.54 3.47 -2.39
CA ILE A 235 -4.17 2.98 -2.54
C ILE A 235 -3.77 3.03 -4.02
N VAL A 236 -2.70 3.75 -4.32
CA VAL A 236 -2.16 3.89 -5.67
C VAL A 236 -0.81 3.21 -5.85
N ASP A 237 -0.07 3.00 -4.76
CA ASP A 237 1.22 2.32 -4.77
C ASP A 237 1.44 1.58 -3.44
N VAL A 238 2.17 0.47 -3.48
CA VAL A 238 2.53 -0.34 -2.32
C VAL A 238 4.02 -0.65 -2.40
N ASN A 239 4.76 -0.47 -1.31
CA ASN A 239 6.20 -0.68 -1.29
C ASN A 239 6.55 -2.17 -1.49
N PRO A 240 7.09 -2.55 -2.63
CA PRO A 240 7.39 -3.93 -2.92
C PRO A 240 8.54 -4.48 -2.06
N LYS A 241 9.46 -3.63 -1.62
CA LYS A 241 10.64 -4.03 -0.86
C LYS A 241 10.29 -4.66 0.48
N LEU A 242 9.18 -4.23 1.10
CA LEU A 242 8.76 -4.73 2.41
C LEU A 242 8.22 -6.16 2.40
N CYS A 243 7.75 -6.65 1.26
CA CYS A 243 7.31 -8.04 1.15
C CYS A 243 8.50 -9.04 1.16
N GLU A 244 9.66 -8.61 0.64
CA GLU A 244 10.88 -9.42 0.65
C GLU A 244 11.72 -9.15 1.90
N ARG A 245 11.72 -7.90 2.36
CA ARG A 245 12.58 -7.40 3.42
C ARG A 245 11.81 -6.47 4.36
N PRO A 246 10.94 -7.00 5.21
CA PRO A 246 10.12 -6.20 6.14
C PRO A 246 10.98 -5.40 7.13
N ASP A 247 12.22 -5.84 7.40
CA ASP A 247 13.19 -5.15 8.26
C ASP A 247 13.59 -3.74 7.78
N ILE A 248 13.35 -3.40 6.51
CA ILE A 248 13.59 -2.05 5.98
C ILE A 248 12.73 -1.02 6.73
N ALA A 249 11.51 -1.38 7.15
CA ALA A 249 10.66 -0.48 7.92
C ALA A 249 11.34 -0.01 9.22
N ASN A 250 12.01 -0.92 9.94
CA ASN A 250 12.73 -0.58 11.18
C ASN A 250 14.01 0.21 10.94
N ARG A 251 14.73 -0.05 9.83
CA ARG A 251 16.01 0.62 9.58
C ARG A 251 15.85 2.03 9.01
N GLU A 252 14.84 2.22 8.19
CA GLU A 252 14.61 3.48 7.48
C GLU A 252 13.12 3.84 7.51
N PRO A 253 12.51 4.05 8.70
CA PRO A 253 11.06 4.19 8.86
C PRO A 253 10.48 5.32 8.01
N TYR A 254 11.23 6.41 7.82
CA TYR A 254 10.81 7.60 7.08
C TYR A 254 11.42 7.69 5.67
N GLY A 255 12.26 6.71 5.31
CA GLY A 255 12.90 6.58 4.01
C GLY A 255 12.31 5.43 3.20
N GLU A 256 13.13 4.41 2.97
CA GLU A 256 12.78 3.22 2.19
C GLU A 256 11.73 2.31 2.88
N GLY A 257 11.47 2.52 4.17
CA GLY A 257 10.49 1.77 4.97
C GLY A 257 9.04 2.23 4.85
N TRP A 258 8.72 3.12 3.89
CA TRP A 258 7.33 3.49 3.60
C TRP A 258 6.50 2.25 3.22
N LEU A 259 5.19 2.26 3.54
CA LEU A 259 4.30 1.10 3.32
C LEU A 259 3.54 1.20 2.01
N PHE A 260 2.83 2.28 1.81
CA PHE A 260 2.03 2.51 0.60
C PHE A 260 1.78 4.01 0.36
N THR A 261 1.29 4.32 -0.83
CA THR A 261 0.88 5.68 -1.23
C THR A 261 -0.61 5.71 -1.48
N VAL A 262 -1.28 6.74 -0.99
CA VAL A 262 -2.71 6.96 -1.11
C VAL A 262 -2.97 8.21 -1.94
N ARG A 263 -3.94 8.17 -2.83
CA ARG A 263 -4.53 9.34 -3.46
C ARG A 263 -5.77 9.75 -2.68
N THR A 264 -5.75 10.94 -2.08
CA THR A 264 -6.89 11.48 -1.35
C THR A 264 -7.57 12.62 -2.13
N PRO A 265 -8.90 12.69 -2.15
CA PRO A 265 -9.61 13.82 -2.74
C PRO A 265 -9.57 15.07 -1.89
N ASN A 266 -9.26 14.95 -0.59
CA ASN A 266 -9.32 16.04 0.39
C ASN A 266 -8.10 16.07 1.32
N ILE A 267 -6.94 16.46 0.78
CA ILE A 267 -5.69 16.56 1.54
C ILE A 267 -5.84 17.45 2.78
N LYS A 268 -6.47 18.63 2.63
CA LYS A 268 -6.60 19.59 3.75
C LYS A 268 -7.47 19.04 4.88
N GLY A 269 -8.56 18.34 4.55
CA GLY A 269 -9.43 17.70 5.53
C GLY A 269 -8.74 16.55 6.28
N THR A 270 -7.98 15.75 5.57
CA THR A 270 -7.20 14.66 6.12
C THR A 270 -6.08 15.17 7.03
N ALA A 271 -5.30 16.15 6.57
CA ALA A 271 -4.17 16.70 7.33
C ALA A 271 -4.60 17.38 8.64
N LYS A 272 -5.78 18.03 8.68
CA LYS A 272 -6.30 18.68 9.89
C LYS A 272 -6.56 17.72 11.07
N LYS A 273 -6.65 16.42 10.82
CA LYS A 273 -6.89 15.40 11.83
C LYS A 273 -5.59 14.68 12.26
N LEU A 274 -4.47 15.15 11.78
CA LEU A 274 -3.14 14.63 12.06
C LEU A 274 -2.32 15.68 12.80
N MET A 275 -1.42 15.24 13.65
CA MET A 275 -0.49 16.09 14.37
C MET A 275 0.71 16.43 13.51
N ALA A 276 1.22 17.63 13.64
CA ALA A 276 2.40 18.08 12.94
C ALA A 276 3.26 19.00 13.82
N GLU A 277 4.53 19.16 13.48
CA GLU A 277 5.46 20.09 14.15
C GLU A 277 5.46 19.97 15.68
N ALA A 278 5.23 21.08 16.40
CA ALA A 278 5.26 21.11 17.86
C ALA A 278 4.23 20.18 18.51
N GLU A 279 3.03 20.04 17.92
CA GLU A 279 1.99 19.15 18.42
C GLU A 279 2.44 17.69 18.40
N SER A 280 3.12 17.25 17.33
CA SER A 280 3.64 15.89 17.22
C SER A 280 4.76 15.61 18.22
N LEU A 281 5.60 16.60 18.53
CA LEU A 281 6.66 16.45 19.53
C LEU A 281 6.12 16.34 20.96
N GLU A 282 5.08 17.12 21.28
CA GLU A 282 4.40 17.04 22.59
C GLU A 282 3.69 15.68 22.73
N TRP A 283 2.96 15.26 21.69
CA TRP A 283 2.29 13.97 21.65
C TRP A 283 3.27 12.80 21.86
N ILE A 284 4.37 12.71 21.09
CA ILE A 284 5.31 11.59 21.21
C ILE A 284 5.99 11.56 22.58
N ASN A 285 6.27 12.72 23.17
CA ASN A 285 6.81 12.76 24.53
C ASN A 285 5.82 12.18 25.56
N GLY A 286 4.53 12.40 25.38
CA GLY A 286 3.48 11.80 26.21
C GLY A 286 3.39 10.27 26.02
N GLU A 287 3.48 9.77 24.77
CA GLU A 287 3.50 8.33 24.48
C GLU A 287 4.75 7.65 25.07
N ILE A 288 5.92 8.29 24.98
CA ILE A 288 7.16 7.81 25.63
C ILE A 288 6.99 7.72 27.15
N THR A 289 6.43 8.74 27.78
CA THR A 289 6.18 8.73 29.23
C THR A 289 5.21 7.62 29.62
N THR A 290 4.17 7.37 28.82
CA THR A 290 3.26 6.24 29.04
C THR A 290 3.99 4.90 28.95
N LEU A 291 4.87 4.74 27.97
CA LEU A 291 5.70 3.54 27.82
C LEU A 291 6.68 3.36 29.00
N GLU A 292 7.35 4.44 29.43
CA GLU A 292 8.24 4.45 30.60
C GLU A 292 7.51 3.94 31.85
N ASN A 293 6.30 4.44 32.12
CA ASN A 293 5.47 3.98 33.25
C ASN A 293 5.09 2.49 33.11
N MET A 294 4.72 2.03 31.92
CA MET A 294 4.42 0.60 31.70
C MET A 294 5.64 -0.30 31.93
N ILE A 295 6.84 0.18 31.57
CA ILE A 295 8.09 -0.55 31.82
C ILE A 295 8.39 -0.61 33.32
N GLU A 296 8.24 0.51 34.06
CA GLU A 296 8.45 0.57 35.49
C GLU A 296 7.50 -0.35 36.27
N ASP A 297 6.24 -0.44 35.83
CA ASP A 297 5.24 -1.34 36.44
C ASP A 297 5.64 -2.82 36.33
N VAL A 298 6.33 -3.19 35.25
CA VAL A 298 6.70 -4.59 34.95
C VAL A 298 8.13 -4.94 35.41
N ALA A 299 9.10 -4.05 35.19
CA ALA A 299 10.53 -4.28 35.41
C ALA A 299 11.07 -3.59 36.68
N GLY A 300 10.25 -2.75 37.32
CA GLY A 300 10.68 -1.90 38.43
C GLY A 300 11.34 -0.59 37.97
N PRO A 301 11.73 0.28 38.92
CA PRO A 301 12.24 1.60 38.61
C PRO A 301 13.42 1.56 37.62
N MET A 302 13.33 2.33 36.56
CA MET A 302 14.45 2.47 35.62
C MET A 302 15.57 3.29 36.23
N ALA A 303 16.81 2.90 35.97
CA ALA A 303 17.95 3.67 36.40
C ALA A 303 17.98 5.05 35.73
N ALA A 304 18.18 6.10 36.50
CA ALA A 304 18.24 7.48 36.03
C ALA A 304 19.59 7.82 35.37
N ASP A 305 20.21 6.86 34.68
CA ASP A 305 21.54 7.02 34.06
C ASP A 305 21.50 7.59 32.62
N GLY A 306 20.31 8.02 32.16
CA GLY A 306 20.14 8.66 30.84
C GLY A 306 20.22 7.70 29.67
N GLY A 307 20.05 6.39 29.90
CA GLY A 307 19.97 5.40 28.83
C GLY A 307 18.71 5.61 27.96
N PHE A 308 18.85 5.37 26.65
CA PHE A 308 17.69 5.34 25.73
C PHE A 308 17.03 3.97 25.77
N LEU A 309 15.71 3.94 25.50
CA LEU A 309 14.98 2.71 25.31
C LEU A 309 15.59 1.93 24.13
N ALA A 310 15.81 0.62 24.36
CA ALA A 310 16.44 -0.24 23.38
C ALA A 310 15.57 -0.38 22.09
N GLU A 311 16.23 -0.68 20.99
CA GLU A 311 15.53 -1.21 19.82
C GLU A 311 14.88 -2.54 20.20
N ASP A 312 13.67 -2.82 19.68
CA ASP A 312 12.92 -4.04 20.00
C ASP A 312 12.49 -4.16 21.48
N ILE A 313 11.71 -3.20 21.95
CA ILE A 313 11.27 -3.11 23.34
C ILE A 313 10.44 -4.35 23.73
N TYR A 314 9.47 -4.76 22.90
CA TYR A 314 8.69 -5.98 23.16
C TYR A 314 9.54 -7.25 23.18
N GLY A 315 10.53 -7.35 22.30
CA GLY A 315 11.42 -8.52 22.26
C GLY A 315 12.27 -8.66 23.51
N ASN A 316 12.69 -7.53 24.10
CA ASN A 316 13.47 -7.48 25.33
C ASN A 316 12.60 -7.61 26.60
N LEU A 317 11.33 -7.14 26.55
CA LEU A 317 10.38 -7.15 27.65
C LEU A 317 9.01 -7.72 27.21
N PRO A 318 8.91 -9.03 26.91
CA PRO A 318 7.65 -9.64 26.49
C PRO A 318 6.55 -9.57 27.56
N SER A 319 6.91 -9.38 28.81
CA SER A 319 5.99 -9.20 29.94
C SER A 319 5.12 -7.96 29.86
N LEU A 320 5.46 -6.97 29.02
CA LEU A 320 4.59 -5.85 28.67
C LEU A 320 3.28 -6.29 27.98
N GLY A 321 3.31 -7.47 27.34
CA GLY A 321 2.15 -8.06 26.66
C GLY A 321 1.83 -7.41 25.32
N TRP A 322 1.84 -8.22 24.24
CA TRP A 322 1.58 -7.73 22.88
C TRP A 322 0.25 -6.97 22.77
N ASN A 323 -0.83 -7.57 23.26
CA ASN A 323 -2.16 -6.97 23.18
C ASN A 323 -2.28 -5.67 24.01
N SER A 324 -1.54 -5.56 25.11
CA SER A 324 -1.48 -4.34 25.89
C SER A 324 -0.82 -3.21 25.10
N LEU A 325 0.31 -3.51 24.45
CA LEU A 325 1.05 -2.55 23.63
C LEU A 325 0.23 -2.10 22.40
N THR A 326 -0.37 -3.04 21.65
CA THR A 326 -1.16 -2.69 20.46
C THR A 326 -2.40 -1.88 20.83
N LYS A 327 -3.10 -2.27 21.90
CA LYS A 327 -4.26 -1.50 22.38
C LYS A 327 -3.88 -0.10 22.86
N THR A 328 -2.76 0.03 23.57
CA THR A 328 -2.34 1.32 24.15
C THR A 328 -1.81 2.26 23.06
N PHE A 329 -0.99 1.78 22.15
CA PHE A 329 -0.26 2.63 21.20
C PHE A 329 -0.85 2.58 19.78
N LEU A 330 -1.19 1.41 19.23
CA LEU A 330 -1.79 1.34 17.91
C LEU A 330 -3.31 1.63 17.93
N LYS A 331 -3.93 1.66 19.12
CA LYS A 331 -5.37 1.89 19.33
C LYS A 331 -6.26 0.80 18.67
N THR A 332 -5.75 -0.45 18.59
CA THR A 332 -6.42 -1.60 17.93
C THR A 332 -6.53 -2.81 18.86
#